data_9bbaf18a3a9ccae28a99fde6ea02435c
#
_entry.id   9bbaf18a3a9ccae28a99fde6ea02435c
#
_cell.length_a   1.000
_cell.length_b   1.000
_cell.length_c   1.000
_cell.angle_alpha   90.00
_cell.angle_beta   90.00
_cell.angle_gamma   90.00
#
_symmetry.space_group_name_H-M   'P 1'
#
loop_
_entity.id
_entity.type
_entity.pdbx_description
1 polymer ?
#
loop_
_entity_poly.entity_id
_entity_poly.type
_entity_poly.pdbx_seq_one_letter_code
_entity_poly.pdbx_strand_id
1 'polypeptide(L)'
;MNRSVVIKISKEAELSAEELFELRRTAFQQWIDADLYTSVKDAIFERFQQYLKDTAVFVAQDEATGELLGMHTLKLNKRKGRANGANLAVSPKAQHEGIASRMLEAEAQRLRKAGYRYMVGSTAIPATWSVRWHLKNGYHIVGYSRSENRNYASYVFRKQIATDVRHHPTDLLWTRPLAPLTAKLRYCLSWLATNICKSKSGKLNWIGRMAKRSLKR
;
A
#
# COMPACT_ATOMS: atom_id res chain seq x y z
N MET A 1 9.27 -27.90 -7.61
CA MET A 1 9.75 -27.30 -8.87
C MET A 1 9.74 -25.79 -8.73
N ASN A 2 10.86 -25.11 -9.01
CA ASN A 2 10.89 -23.65 -9.01
C ASN A 2 10.22 -23.16 -10.29
N ARG A 3 9.06 -22.51 -10.16
CA ARG A 3 8.33 -21.89 -11.26
C ARG A 3 9.11 -20.69 -11.80
N SER A 4 9.37 -20.64 -13.10
CA SER A 4 9.94 -19.45 -13.74
C SER A 4 8.87 -18.37 -13.86
N VAL A 5 9.14 -17.17 -13.36
CA VAL A 5 8.16 -16.08 -13.30
C VAL A 5 8.76 -14.82 -13.89
N VAL A 6 8.08 -14.25 -14.86
CA VAL A 6 8.41 -12.96 -15.46
C VAL A 6 7.55 -11.85 -14.91
N ILE A 7 8.15 -10.69 -14.63
CA ILE A 7 7.45 -9.49 -14.14
C ILE A 7 7.38 -8.46 -15.27
N LYS A 8 6.16 -8.09 -15.65
CA LYS A 8 5.85 -7.15 -16.74
C LYS A 8 4.97 -6.01 -16.25
N ILE A 9 4.85 -4.94 -17.05
CA ILE A 9 3.75 -3.99 -16.93
C ILE A 9 2.55 -4.59 -17.68
N SER A 10 1.32 -4.44 -17.18
CA SER A 10 0.14 -5.11 -17.74
C SER A 10 -0.07 -4.84 -19.23
N LYS A 11 0.29 -3.64 -19.71
CA LYS A 11 0.26 -3.30 -21.15
C LYS A 11 1.20 -4.16 -22.01
N GLU A 12 2.29 -4.64 -21.42
CA GLU A 12 3.27 -5.53 -22.09
C GLU A 12 2.82 -7.00 -22.04
N ALA A 13 1.83 -7.29 -21.18
CA ALA A 13 1.37 -8.65 -20.90
C ALA A 13 0.04 -8.99 -21.59
N GLU A 14 -0.53 -8.04 -22.36
CA GLU A 14 -1.81 -8.18 -23.09
C GLU A 14 -2.98 -8.69 -22.25
N LEU A 15 -2.98 -8.37 -20.96
CA LEU A 15 -4.00 -8.81 -19.99
C LEU A 15 -5.22 -7.88 -20.02
N SER A 16 -6.39 -8.48 -19.94
CA SER A 16 -7.66 -7.78 -19.80
C SER A 16 -7.88 -7.24 -18.38
N ALA A 17 -8.76 -6.26 -18.23
CA ALA A 17 -9.16 -5.77 -16.92
C ALA A 17 -9.94 -6.82 -16.13
N GLU A 18 -10.65 -7.70 -16.82
CA GLU A 18 -11.41 -8.82 -16.27
C GLU A 18 -10.50 -9.83 -15.57
N GLU A 19 -9.38 -10.23 -16.21
CA GLU A 19 -8.40 -11.15 -15.63
C GLU A 19 -7.77 -10.58 -14.37
N LEU A 20 -7.42 -9.28 -14.39
CA LEU A 20 -6.87 -8.59 -13.23
C LEU A 20 -7.90 -8.47 -12.10
N PHE A 21 -9.17 -8.24 -12.43
CA PHE A 21 -10.25 -8.15 -11.46
C PHE A 21 -10.50 -9.50 -10.78
N GLU A 22 -10.53 -10.58 -11.56
CA GLU A 22 -10.75 -11.94 -11.05
C GLU A 22 -9.59 -12.40 -10.16
N LEU A 23 -8.32 -12.15 -10.58
CA LEU A 23 -7.18 -12.40 -9.72
C LEU A 23 -7.29 -11.64 -8.40
N ARG A 24 -7.66 -10.35 -8.46
CA ARG A 24 -7.83 -9.55 -7.25
C ARG A 24 -8.90 -10.15 -6.34
N ARG A 25 -10.04 -10.54 -6.88
CA ARG A 25 -11.16 -11.11 -6.13
C ARG A 25 -10.75 -12.39 -5.40
N THR A 26 -10.12 -13.31 -6.11
CA THR A 26 -9.68 -14.59 -5.54
C THR A 26 -8.55 -14.43 -4.53
N ALA A 27 -7.57 -13.58 -4.81
CA ALA A 27 -6.42 -13.37 -3.92
C ALA A 27 -6.80 -12.69 -2.58
N PHE A 28 -7.86 -11.88 -2.57
CA PHE A 28 -8.33 -11.20 -1.36
C PHE A 28 -9.45 -11.95 -0.62
N GLN A 29 -9.78 -13.19 -1.01
CA GLN A 29 -10.84 -13.95 -0.36
C GLN A 29 -10.62 -14.10 1.14
N GLN A 30 -9.40 -14.41 1.57
CA GLN A 30 -9.05 -14.49 3.01
C GLN A 30 -9.29 -13.19 3.80
N TRP A 31 -9.24 -12.02 3.13
CA TRP A 31 -9.53 -10.73 3.76
C TRP A 31 -11.04 -10.54 3.91
N ILE A 32 -11.80 -11.01 2.91
CA ILE A 32 -13.26 -10.98 2.93
C ILE A 32 -13.77 -11.89 4.05
N ASP A 33 -13.22 -13.11 4.16
CA ASP A 33 -13.58 -14.09 5.17
C ASP A 33 -13.25 -13.58 6.59
N ALA A 34 -12.18 -12.80 6.73
CA ALA A 34 -11.80 -12.14 7.98
C ALA A 34 -12.53 -10.80 8.22
N ASP A 35 -13.49 -10.43 7.37
CA ASP A 35 -14.21 -9.14 7.39
C ASP A 35 -13.28 -7.91 7.41
N LEU A 36 -12.11 -8.02 6.77
CA LEU A 36 -11.08 -6.97 6.77
C LEU A 36 -11.07 -6.12 5.49
N TYR A 37 -11.90 -6.42 4.49
CA TYR A 37 -11.80 -5.78 3.18
C TYR A 37 -13.16 -5.51 2.54
N THR A 38 -13.89 -4.55 3.08
CA THR A 38 -15.22 -4.17 2.57
C THR A 38 -15.18 -3.73 1.10
N SER A 39 -14.12 -3.02 0.66
CA SER A 39 -14.02 -2.51 -0.71
C SER A 39 -13.81 -3.58 -1.79
N VAL A 40 -13.48 -4.83 -1.42
CA VAL A 40 -13.45 -5.96 -2.37
C VAL A 40 -14.78 -6.70 -2.37
N LYS A 41 -15.41 -6.83 -1.19
CA LYS A 41 -16.73 -7.46 -1.03
C LYS A 41 -17.78 -6.78 -1.89
N ASP A 42 -17.72 -5.44 -1.96
CA ASP A 42 -18.62 -4.62 -2.77
C ASP A 42 -17.93 -4.11 -4.06
N ALA A 43 -16.94 -4.85 -4.58
CA ALA A 43 -16.17 -4.41 -5.73
C ALA A 43 -17.03 -4.45 -7.00
N ILE A 44 -17.16 -3.29 -7.61
CA ILE A 44 -17.83 -3.11 -8.90
C ILE A 44 -16.73 -3.07 -9.96
N PHE A 45 -16.87 -3.93 -10.99
CA PHE A 45 -15.87 -4.07 -12.05
C PHE A 45 -15.58 -2.75 -12.77
N GLU A 46 -16.58 -1.97 -13.09
CA GLU A 46 -16.44 -0.68 -13.80
C GLU A 46 -15.61 0.32 -12.99
N ARG A 47 -15.75 0.34 -11.67
CA ARG A 47 -14.91 1.17 -10.78
C ARG A 47 -13.46 0.70 -10.76
N PHE A 48 -13.25 -0.61 -10.79
CA PHE A 48 -11.89 -1.16 -10.87
C PHE A 48 -11.25 -0.85 -12.22
N GLN A 49 -11.98 -1.02 -13.32
CA GLN A 49 -11.52 -0.67 -14.66
C GLN A 49 -11.16 0.82 -14.75
N GLN A 50 -11.99 1.70 -14.22
CA GLN A 50 -11.67 3.14 -14.16
C GLN A 50 -10.43 3.42 -13.31
N TYR A 51 -10.27 2.73 -12.18
CA TYR A 51 -9.09 2.86 -11.32
C TYR A 51 -7.80 2.46 -12.05
N LEU A 52 -7.84 1.42 -12.89
CA LEU A 52 -6.67 0.97 -13.65
C LEU A 52 -6.15 2.03 -14.64
N LYS A 53 -7.02 2.90 -15.17
CA LYS A 53 -6.61 3.95 -16.12
C LYS A 53 -5.59 4.93 -15.54
N ASP A 54 -5.65 5.18 -14.23
CA ASP A 54 -4.80 6.13 -13.52
C ASP A 54 -3.64 5.46 -12.76
N THR A 55 -3.41 4.17 -12.97
CA THR A 55 -2.40 3.40 -12.24
C THR A 55 -1.45 2.67 -13.18
N ALA A 56 -0.19 2.54 -12.76
CA ALA A 56 0.72 1.57 -13.35
C ALA A 56 0.41 0.19 -12.74
N VAL A 57 0.19 -0.81 -13.57
CA VAL A 57 -0.10 -2.17 -13.13
C VAL A 57 1.08 -3.06 -13.47
N PHE A 58 1.71 -3.62 -12.45
CA PHE A 58 2.72 -4.67 -12.59
C PHE A 58 2.05 -6.03 -12.44
N VAL A 59 2.48 -6.99 -13.23
CA VAL A 59 1.96 -8.35 -13.22
C VAL A 59 3.10 -9.36 -13.18
N ALA A 60 2.85 -10.48 -12.53
CA ALA A 60 3.69 -11.65 -12.53
C ALA A 60 2.99 -12.75 -13.35
N GLN A 61 3.67 -13.28 -14.36
CA GLN A 61 3.18 -14.39 -15.18
C GLN A 61 4.14 -15.58 -15.08
N ASP A 62 3.58 -16.77 -15.15
CA ASP A 62 4.36 -17.97 -15.39
C ASP A 62 4.97 -17.88 -16.79
N GLU A 63 6.27 -18.06 -16.92
CA GLU A 63 6.98 -17.89 -18.18
C GLU A 63 6.62 -18.98 -19.21
N ALA A 64 6.31 -20.18 -18.73
CA ALA A 64 6.02 -21.31 -19.60
C ALA A 64 4.57 -21.32 -20.09
N THR A 65 3.63 -20.90 -19.24
CA THR A 65 2.19 -21.03 -19.52
C THR A 65 1.50 -19.69 -19.82
N GLY A 66 2.14 -18.57 -19.46
CA GLY A 66 1.52 -17.24 -19.50
C GLY A 66 0.49 -17.00 -18.38
N GLU A 67 0.26 -17.96 -17.48
CA GLU A 67 -0.72 -17.84 -16.41
C GLU A 67 -0.43 -16.61 -15.54
N LEU A 68 -1.47 -15.81 -15.25
CA LEU A 68 -1.39 -14.66 -14.36
C LEU A 68 -1.30 -15.12 -12.90
N LEU A 69 -0.15 -14.87 -12.28
CA LEU A 69 0.16 -15.32 -10.91
C LEU A 69 0.06 -14.22 -9.87
N GLY A 70 0.23 -12.97 -10.28
CA GLY A 70 0.20 -11.85 -9.36
C GLY A 70 -0.01 -10.51 -10.03
N MET A 71 -0.49 -9.54 -9.27
CA MET A 71 -0.62 -8.14 -9.69
C MET A 71 -0.29 -7.19 -8.55
N HIS A 72 0.18 -6.00 -8.91
CA HIS A 72 0.32 -4.87 -8.01
C HIS A 72 0.02 -3.57 -8.76
N THR A 73 -0.81 -2.71 -8.18
CA THR A 73 -1.15 -1.42 -8.78
C THR A 73 -0.39 -0.29 -8.07
N LEU A 74 0.20 0.63 -8.84
CA LEU A 74 0.97 1.76 -8.33
C LEU A 74 0.42 3.08 -8.86
N LYS A 75 -0.06 3.93 -7.97
CA LYS A 75 -0.37 5.32 -8.30
C LYS A 75 0.89 6.17 -8.17
N LEU A 76 1.40 6.65 -9.30
CA LEU A 76 2.68 7.32 -9.40
C LEU A 76 2.54 8.83 -9.11
N ASN A 77 3.40 9.37 -8.26
CA ASN A 77 3.47 10.81 -7.97
C ASN A 77 4.91 11.30 -8.17
N LYS A 78 5.24 11.71 -9.40
CA LYS A 78 6.57 12.16 -9.79
C LYS A 78 7.04 13.37 -8.97
N ARG A 79 6.16 14.34 -8.73
CA ARG A 79 6.49 15.56 -7.96
C ARG A 79 6.93 15.24 -6.52
N LYS A 80 6.35 14.20 -5.91
CA LYS A 80 6.72 13.76 -4.56
C LYS A 80 7.77 12.66 -4.56
N GLY A 81 8.23 12.20 -5.71
CA GLY A 81 9.17 11.08 -5.85
C GLY A 81 8.65 9.78 -5.25
N ARG A 82 7.33 9.54 -5.25
CA ARG A 82 6.76 8.37 -4.57
C ARG A 82 5.78 7.60 -5.44
N ALA A 83 5.76 6.27 -5.27
CA ALA A 83 4.78 5.36 -5.80
C ALA A 83 3.89 4.82 -4.66
N ASN A 84 2.57 4.99 -4.77
CA ASN A 84 1.63 4.47 -3.77
C ASN A 84 1.09 3.14 -4.27
N GLY A 85 1.46 2.06 -3.58
CA GLY A 85 1.04 0.70 -3.88
C GLY A 85 -0.34 0.38 -3.32
N ALA A 86 -1.12 -0.35 -4.10
CA ALA A 86 -2.39 -0.95 -3.70
C ALA A 86 -2.62 -2.24 -4.49
N ASN A 87 -3.54 -3.07 -4.03
CA ASN A 87 -3.92 -4.32 -4.70
C ASN A 87 -2.71 -5.23 -5.02
N LEU A 88 -1.77 -5.38 -4.08
CA LEU A 88 -0.77 -6.43 -4.19
C LEU A 88 -1.48 -7.77 -3.94
N ALA A 89 -1.69 -8.50 -5.01
CA ALA A 89 -2.43 -9.75 -5.03
C ALA A 89 -1.57 -10.85 -5.66
N VAL A 90 -1.59 -12.04 -5.09
CA VAL A 90 -0.96 -13.25 -5.62
C VAL A 90 -2.00 -14.35 -5.65
N SER A 91 -2.12 -15.03 -6.78
CA SER A 91 -3.01 -16.18 -6.95
C SER A 91 -2.86 -17.17 -5.79
N PRO A 92 -3.96 -17.67 -5.19
CA PRO A 92 -3.89 -18.65 -4.11
C PRO A 92 -3.02 -19.86 -4.45
N LYS A 93 -3.00 -20.29 -5.72
CA LYS A 93 -2.19 -21.41 -6.22
C LYS A 93 -0.68 -21.15 -6.20
N ALA A 94 -0.27 -19.87 -6.12
CA ALA A 94 1.12 -19.43 -6.24
C ALA A 94 1.58 -18.63 -4.99
N GLN A 95 0.77 -18.61 -3.94
CA GLN A 95 1.17 -18.04 -2.66
C GLN A 95 2.32 -18.84 -2.05
N HIS A 96 3.12 -18.17 -1.20
CA HIS A 96 4.31 -18.70 -0.54
C HIS A 96 5.52 -19.02 -1.47
N GLU A 97 5.39 -18.85 -2.78
CA GLU A 97 6.48 -19.02 -3.76
C GLU A 97 7.38 -17.77 -3.91
N GLY A 98 7.19 -16.75 -3.06
CA GLY A 98 7.99 -15.52 -3.07
C GLY A 98 7.64 -14.53 -4.19
N ILE A 99 6.56 -14.76 -4.94
CA ILE A 99 6.15 -13.95 -6.09
C ILE A 99 5.99 -12.47 -5.73
N ALA A 100 5.27 -12.17 -4.64
CA ALA A 100 5.08 -10.79 -4.18
C ALA A 100 6.40 -10.07 -3.90
N SER A 101 7.40 -10.76 -3.36
CA SER A 101 8.72 -10.18 -3.07
C SER A 101 9.54 -9.96 -4.36
N ARG A 102 9.46 -10.88 -5.33
CA ARG A 102 10.07 -10.72 -6.66
C ARG A 102 9.45 -9.54 -7.43
N MET A 103 8.12 -9.40 -7.37
CA MET A 103 7.41 -8.26 -7.96
C MET A 103 7.91 -6.95 -7.35
N LEU A 104 7.95 -6.87 -6.02
CA LEU A 104 8.40 -5.68 -5.30
C LEU A 104 9.83 -5.26 -5.69
N GLU A 105 10.74 -6.22 -5.86
CA GLU A 105 12.12 -5.95 -6.26
C GLU A 105 12.20 -5.42 -7.70
N ALA A 106 11.50 -6.05 -8.65
CA ALA A 106 11.44 -5.60 -10.03
C ALA A 106 10.83 -4.19 -10.17
N GLU A 107 9.76 -3.93 -9.41
CA GLU A 107 9.13 -2.60 -9.33
C GLU A 107 10.08 -1.56 -8.76
N ALA A 108 10.76 -1.88 -7.65
CA ALA A 108 11.71 -0.97 -7.03
C ALA A 108 12.85 -0.59 -7.97
N GLN A 109 13.36 -1.55 -8.74
CA GLN A 109 14.40 -1.29 -9.75
C GLN A 109 13.89 -0.38 -10.89
N ARG A 110 12.71 -0.65 -11.46
CA ARG A 110 12.10 0.19 -12.50
C ARG A 110 11.77 1.59 -12.00
N LEU A 111 11.20 1.70 -10.81
CA LEU A 111 10.86 2.97 -10.18
C LEU A 111 12.11 3.80 -9.87
N ARG A 112 13.19 3.17 -9.38
CA ARG A 112 14.48 3.82 -9.15
C ARG A 112 15.04 4.43 -10.42
N LYS A 113 15.07 3.66 -11.50
CA LYS A 113 15.50 4.14 -12.83
C LYS A 113 14.64 5.30 -13.33
N ALA A 114 13.35 5.32 -12.99
CA ALA A 114 12.43 6.41 -13.31
C ALA A 114 12.51 7.62 -12.35
N GLY A 115 13.43 7.61 -11.36
CA GLY A 115 13.68 8.70 -10.42
C GLY A 115 12.67 8.80 -9.27
N TYR A 116 11.97 7.71 -8.94
CA TYR A 116 11.18 7.62 -7.72
C TYR A 116 12.09 7.27 -6.54
N ARG A 117 11.74 7.78 -5.36
CA ARG A 117 12.55 7.67 -4.13
C ARG A 117 11.96 6.68 -3.14
N TYR A 118 10.63 6.57 -3.13
CA TYR A 118 9.90 5.79 -2.12
C TYR A 118 8.76 5.00 -2.73
N MET A 119 8.52 3.83 -2.17
CA MET A 119 7.25 3.12 -2.28
C MET A 119 6.47 3.28 -0.97
N VAL A 120 5.16 3.49 -1.08
CA VAL A 120 4.27 3.65 0.06
C VAL A 120 3.13 2.66 -0.08
N GLY A 121 2.79 1.96 0.98
CA GLY A 121 1.66 1.03 1.04
C GLY A 121 0.88 1.18 2.34
N SER A 122 -0.24 0.53 2.43
CA SER A 122 -0.99 0.42 3.69
C SER A 122 -1.63 -0.95 3.81
N THR A 123 -1.74 -1.45 5.04
CA THR A 123 -2.45 -2.70 5.32
C THR A 123 -3.20 -2.63 6.64
N ALA A 124 -4.28 -3.41 6.74
CA ALA A 124 -5.06 -3.53 7.96
C ALA A 124 -4.18 -4.03 9.12
N ILE A 125 -4.29 -3.42 10.29
CA ILE A 125 -3.53 -3.83 11.48
C ILE A 125 -3.84 -5.27 11.88
N PRO A 126 -5.09 -5.76 11.84
CA PRO A 126 -5.42 -7.15 12.13
C PRO A 126 -4.82 -8.16 11.14
N ALA A 127 -4.51 -7.74 9.90
CA ALA A 127 -3.87 -8.61 8.91
C ALA A 127 -2.38 -8.80 9.21
N THR A 128 -2.07 -9.49 10.29
CA THR A 128 -0.70 -9.65 10.82
C THR A 128 0.27 -10.28 9.82
N TRP A 129 -0.23 -11.16 8.93
CA TRP A 129 0.56 -11.75 7.84
C TRP A 129 1.04 -10.68 6.85
N SER A 130 0.17 -9.75 6.46
CA SER A 130 0.52 -8.65 5.56
C SER A 130 1.45 -7.64 6.24
N VAL A 131 1.24 -7.33 7.52
CA VAL A 131 2.15 -6.49 8.31
C VAL A 131 3.55 -7.10 8.33
N ARG A 132 3.68 -8.39 8.68
CA ARG A 132 4.96 -9.11 8.69
C ARG A 132 5.63 -9.12 7.33
N TRP A 133 4.86 -9.33 6.25
CA TRP A 133 5.37 -9.31 4.89
C TRP A 133 5.99 -7.95 4.54
N HIS A 134 5.31 -6.84 4.84
CA HIS A 134 5.85 -5.49 4.59
C HIS A 134 7.17 -5.27 5.33
N LEU A 135 7.21 -5.60 6.63
CA LEU A 135 8.43 -5.43 7.44
C LEU A 135 9.58 -6.30 6.90
N LYS A 136 9.32 -7.56 6.55
CA LYS A 136 10.32 -8.47 5.97
C LYS A 136 10.88 -7.96 4.63
N ASN A 137 10.06 -7.23 3.86
CA ASN A 137 10.46 -6.68 2.56
C ASN A 137 11.03 -5.25 2.63
N GLY A 138 11.49 -4.81 3.82
CA GLY A 138 12.19 -3.54 4.01
C GLY A 138 11.29 -2.31 4.04
N TYR A 139 10.01 -2.48 4.30
CA TYR A 139 9.14 -1.36 4.64
C TYR A 139 9.24 -1.01 6.12
N HIS A 140 9.05 0.27 6.43
CA HIS A 140 8.95 0.79 7.78
C HIS A 140 7.58 1.42 8.00
N ILE A 141 7.03 1.28 9.21
CA ILE A 141 5.78 1.93 9.59
C ILE A 141 6.06 3.44 9.75
N VAL A 142 5.37 4.26 8.96
CA VAL A 142 5.50 5.72 8.98
C VAL A 142 4.22 6.44 9.37
N GLY A 143 3.14 5.71 9.58
CA GLY A 143 1.88 6.30 9.95
C GLY A 143 0.82 5.28 10.32
N TYR A 144 -0.31 5.84 10.73
CA TYR A 144 -1.52 5.13 11.09
C TYR A 144 -2.69 5.85 10.42
N SER A 145 -3.62 5.11 9.84
CA SER A 145 -4.80 5.68 9.21
C SER A 145 -6.04 4.88 9.56
N ARG A 146 -7.16 5.58 9.64
CA ARG A 146 -8.49 5.00 9.75
C ARG A 146 -9.39 5.67 8.71
N SER A 147 -10.08 4.88 7.91
CA SER A 147 -11.11 5.37 7.00
C SER A 147 -12.47 5.11 7.63
N GLU A 148 -13.40 6.04 7.47
CA GLU A 148 -14.78 5.89 7.94
C GLU A 148 -15.49 4.73 7.22
N ASN A 149 -15.03 4.41 6.00
CA ASN A 149 -15.60 3.33 5.18
C ASN A 149 -14.95 1.96 5.43
N ARG A 150 -14.14 1.83 6.50
CA ARG A 150 -13.49 0.57 6.86
C ARG A 150 -13.71 0.26 8.33
N ASN A 151 -13.98 -1.01 8.62
CA ASN A 151 -14.13 -1.52 9.99
C ASN A 151 -12.79 -1.70 10.73
N TYR A 152 -11.66 -1.38 10.09
CA TYR A 152 -10.32 -1.52 10.65
C TYR A 152 -9.46 -0.27 10.46
N ALA A 153 -8.45 -0.15 11.31
CA ALA A 153 -7.36 0.79 11.14
C ALA A 153 -6.19 0.15 10.38
N SER A 154 -5.38 0.97 9.73
CA SER A 154 -4.25 0.53 8.91
C SER A 154 -2.95 1.15 9.38
N TYR A 155 -1.85 0.40 9.29
CA TYR A 155 -0.52 0.99 9.23
C TYR A 155 -0.25 1.53 7.83
N VAL A 156 0.44 2.66 7.77
CA VAL A 156 1.03 3.20 6.54
C VAL A 156 2.51 2.85 6.55
N PHE A 157 2.97 2.25 5.49
CA PHE A 157 4.33 1.79 5.31
C PHE A 157 5.05 2.59 4.25
N ARG A 158 6.37 2.73 4.41
CA ARG A 158 7.26 3.32 3.40
C ARG A 158 8.50 2.47 3.25
N LYS A 159 8.88 2.20 1.99
CA LYS A 159 10.15 1.61 1.60
C LYS A 159 10.95 2.64 0.82
N GLN A 160 12.18 2.90 1.22
CA GLN A 160 13.12 3.67 0.43
C GLN A 160 13.65 2.80 -0.70
N ILE A 161 13.67 3.34 -1.93
CA ILE A 161 14.18 2.64 -3.11
C ILE A 161 15.36 3.37 -3.77
N ALA A 162 15.53 4.68 -3.55
CA ALA A 162 16.71 5.41 -4.00
C ALA A 162 17.85 5.27 -2.99
N THR A 163 19.08 5.16 -3.50
CA THR A 163 20.29 4.99 -2.69
C THR A 163 20.89 6.31 -2.22
N ASP A 164 20.60 7.40 -2.91
CA ASP A 164 21.12 8.74 -2.70
C ASP A 164 20.34 9.59 -1.68
N VAL A 165 19.21 9.07 -1.23
CA VAL A 165 18.35 9.78 -0.28
C VAL A 165 18.81 9.50 1.14
N ARG A 166 19.31 10.52 1.83
CA ARG A 166 19.52 10.44 3.29
C ARG A 166 18.20 10.10 3.97
N HIS A 167 18.23 9.13 4.86
CA HIS A 167 17.08 8.80 5.71
C HIS A 167 16.61 10.08 6.41
N HIS A 168 15.33 10.40 6.28
CA HIS A 168 14.79 11.49 7.07
C HIS A 168 14.96 11.13 8.56
N PRO A 169 15.39 12.06 9.44
CA PRO A 169 15.60 11.74 10.86
C PRO A 169 14.39 11.08 11.52
N THR A 170 13.17 11.40 11.04
CA THR A 170 11.95 10.75 11.50
C THR A 170 11.84 9.29 11.06
N ASP A 171 12.54 8.84 10.02
CA ASP A 171 12.51 7.44 9.57
C ASP A 171 13.20 6.52 10.56
N LEU A 172 14.27 6.99 11.20
CA LEU A 172 14.97 6.25 12.26
C LEU A 172 14.12 6.05 13.52
N LEU A 173 13.21 6.99 13.82
CA LEU A 173 12.26 6.85 14.93
C LEU A 173 11.21 5.77 14.67
N TRP A 174 10.89 5.49 13.39
CA TRP A 174 9.85 4.57 12.98
C TRP A 174 10.33 3.13 12.77
N THR A 175 11.63 2.90 12.75
CA THR A 175 12.23 1.55 12.64
C THR A 175 12.33 0.83 13.98
N ARG A 176 12.02 1.50 15.09
CA ARG A 176 12.14 0.97 16.45
C ARG A 176 10.84 0.26 16.90
N PRO A 177 10.92 -0.62 17.93
CA PRO A 177 9.76 -1.35 18.44
C PRO A 177 8.61 -0.45 18.92
N LEU A 178 8.87 0.83 19.17
CA LEU A 178 7.87 1.84 19.53
C LEU A 178 7.15 2.49 18.34
N ALA A 179 7.54 2.18 17.09
CA ALA A 179 6.91 2.79 15.90
C ALA A 179 5.38 2.62 15.84
N PRO A 180 4.79 1.46 16.14
CA PRO A 180 3.33 1.31 16.18
C PRO A 180 2.67 2.20 17.24
N LEU A 181 3.29 2.35 18.39
CA LEU A 181 2.76 3.17 19.50
C LEU A 181 2.79 4.65 19.14
N THR A 182 3.91 5.14 18.60
CA THR A 182 4.05 6.55 18.18
C THR A 182 3.15 6.87 16.99
N ALA A 183 2.95 5.95 16.05
CA ALA A 183 2.00 6.10 14.96
C ALA A 183 0.56 6.22 15.48
N LYS A 184 0.18 5.38 16.44
CA LYS A 184 -1.14 5.41 17.08
C LYS A 184 -1.35 6.71 17.86
N LEU A 185 -0.34 7.18 18.60
CA LEU A 185 -0.41 8.43 19.35
C LEU A 185 -0.60 9.63 18.41
N ARG A 186 0.14 9.71 17.31
CA ARG A 186 -0.05 10.76 16.29
C ARG A 186 -1.45 10.74 15.69
N TYR A 187 -1.99 9.56 15.43
CA TYR A 187 -3.37 9.43 14.96
C TYR A 187 -4.36 9.96 15.98
N CYS A 188 -4.24 9.58 17.27
CA CYS A 188 -5.11 10.06 18.35
C CYS A 188 -5.03 11.59 18.47
N LEU A 189 -3.84 12.19 18.42
CA LEU A 189 -3.65 13.63 18.44
C LEU A 189 -4.28 14.32 17.22
N SER A 190 -4.14 13.74 16.03
CA SER A 190 -4.76 14.23 14.81
C SER A 190 -6.29 14.15 14.88
N TRP A 191 -6.82 13.06 15.40
CA TRP A 191 -8.25 12.86 15.61
C TRP A 191 -8.83 13.86 16.62
N LEU A 192 -8.16 14.04 17.77
CA LEU A 192 -8.51 15.04 18.78
C LEU A 192 -8.52 16.45 18.19
N ALA A 193 -7.47 16.83 17.46
CA ALA A 193 -7.38 18.14 16.81
C ALA A 193 -8.53 18.37 15.81
N THR A 194 -8.90 17.33 15.05
CA THR A 194 -10.00 17.40 14.07
C THR A 194 -11.37 17.54 14.75
N ASN A 195 -11.60 16.84 15.86
CA ASN A 195 -12.88 16.89 16.56
C ASN A 195 -13.02 18.15 17.43
N ILE A 196 -11.94 18.64 18.02
CA ILE A 196 -11.93 19.92 18.73
C ILE A 196 -12.23 21.07 17.76
N CYS A 197 -11.73 21.01 16.52
CA CYS A 197 -12.02 22.01 15.49
C CYS A 197 -13.47 21.97 14.97
N LYS A 198 -14.14 20.84 15.06
CA LYS A 198 -15.55 20.66 14.67
C LYS A 198 -16.53 21.10 15.77
N SER A 199 -16.05 21.27 16.99
CA SER A 199 -16.87 21.80 18.10
C SER A 199 -17.30 23.23 17.79
N LYS A 200 -18.60 23.50 17.89
CA LYS A 200 -19.25 24.79 17.52
C LYS A 200 -18.83 26.00 18.36
N SER A 201 -18.00 25.84 19.37
CA SER A 201 -17.48 26.93 20.17
C SER A 201 -16.18 27.47 19.55
N GLY A 202 -16.26 28.59 18.85
CA GLY A 202 -15.17 29.23 18.10
C GLY A 202 -13.92 29.63 18.90
N LYS A 203 -13.78 29.27 20.17
CA LYS A 203 -12.64 29.64 21.03
C LYS A 203 -11.43 28.71 20.96
N LEU A 204 -11.54 27.53 20.32
CA LEU A 204 -10.45 26.53 20.23
C LEU A 204 -9.80 26.39 18.85
N ASN A 205 -10.09 27.29 17.92
CA ASN A 205 -9.57 27.26 16.55
C ASN A 205 -8.04 27.40 16.41
N TRP A 206 -7.34 27.90 17.41
CA TRP A 206 -5.88 28.07 17.37
C TRP A 206 -5.12 26.76 17.62
N ILE A 207 -5.60 25.90 18.53
CA ILE A 207 -4.98 24.59 18.80
C ILE A 207 -5.09 23.70 17.55
N GLY A 208 -6.24 23.68 16.88
CA GLY A 208 -6.43 22.95 15.65
C GLY A 208 -5.56 23.43 14.48
N ARG A 209 -5.24 24.72 14.42
CA ARG A 209 -4.30 25.29 13.43
C ARG A 209 -2.87 24.91 13.71
N MET A 210 -2.43 24.88 14.97
CA MET A 210 -1.09 24.41 15.34
C MET A 210 -0.90 22.92 15.05
N ALA A 211 -1.87 22.06 15.39
CA ALA A 211 -1.84 20.64 15.09
C ALA A 211 -1.80 20.34 13.59
N LYS A 212 -2.52 21.11 12.75
CA LYS A 212 -2.43 21.01 11.28
C LYS A 212 -1.07 21.43 10.71
N ARG A 213 -0.38 22.36 11.33
CA ARG A 213 0.97 22.80 10.92
C ARG A 213 2.05 21.75 11.25
N SER A 214 1.96 21.10 12.41
CA SER A 214 2.90 20.05 12.81
C SER A 214 2.76 18.76 12.00
N LEU A 215 1.61 18.53 11.35
CA LEU A 215 1.36 17.37 10.48
C LEU A 215 1.78 17.59 9.02
N LYS A 216 2.09 18.84 8.62
CA LYS A 216 2.56 19.17 7.27
C LYS A 216 4.09 19.21 7.14
N ARG A 217 4.82 19.17 8.23
CA ARG A 217 6.28 19.02 8.30
C ARG A 217 6.64 17.56 8.58
#